data_32b6b535bd219f19f3e6a4966ed53229
#
_entry.id   32b6b535bd219f19f3e6a4966ed53229
#
_cell.length_a   1.000
_cell.length_b   1.000
_cell.length_c   1.000
_cell.angle_alpha   90.00
_cell.angle_beta   90.00
_cell.angle_gamma   90.00
#
_symmetry.space_group_name_H-M   'P 1'
#
loop_
_entity.id
_entity.type
_entity.pdbx_description
1 polymer ?
#
loop_
_entity_poly.entity_id
_entity_poly.type
_entity_poly.pdbx_seq_one_letter_code
_entity_poly.pdbx_strand_id
1 'polypeptide(L)'
;MRFITVKCILCLLAVFSLGLSSCNSDDNLEQKAPAQEYLKEAKNILSGDIVLSTKATMNTVDKTLLPQGCPTKFNFSWEKDSLRLMLDGFTVGKMPLIVYFSCKCKFMQLNSWEKDEYKGDGWIKFKGKDGSVTGNPKDDSGVQQGSGAGVEGYLNVKTNQITFIVDYNMMNVRSECFLQTIDKNRINNYEAEFAQYEKDLAAYKKEHGRSEEHTS
;
A
#
# COMPACT_ATOMS: atom_id res chain seq x y z
N MET A 1 -5.47 82.69 30.25
CA MET A 1 -5.39 81.29 30.61
C MET A 1 -6.02 80.48 29.48
N ARG A 2 -5.23 79.89 28.61
CA ARG A 2 -5.69 79.11 27.44
C ARG A 2 -5.06 77.73 27.52
N PHE A 3 -5.90 76.71 27.69
CA PHE A 3 -5.49 75.33 27.64
C PHE A 3 -5.34 74.90 26.19
N ILE A 4 -4.14 74.41 25.83
CA ILE A 4 -3.83 73.83 24.55
C ILE A 4 -3.92 72.33 24.73
N THR A 5 -4.91 71.73 24.07
CA THR A 5 -5.12 70.30 23.97
C THR A 5 -4.22 69.75 22.83
N VAL A 6 -3.21 68.96 23.19
CA VAL A 6 -2.38 68.23 22.27
C VAL A 6 -3.07 66.93 21.86
N LYS A 7 -3.50 66.81 20.63
CA LYS A 7 -3.95 65.55 20.03
C LYS A 7 -2.77 64.71 19.64
N CYS A 8 -2.55 63.63 20.34
CA CYS A 8 -1.63 62.57 19.93
C CYS A 8 -2.22 61.81 18.73
N ILE A 9 -1.59 61.94 17.57
CA ILE A 9 -1.85 61.13 16.42
C ILE A 9 -0.98 59.85 16.57
N LEU A 10 -1.64 58.75 16.82
CA LEU A 10 -1.01 57.42 16.82
C LEU A 10 -0.81 56.96 15.38
N CYS A 11 0.36 57.05 14.85
CA CYS A 11 0.75 56.40 13.59
C CYS A 11 0.87 54.91 13.79
N LEU A 12 -0.08 54.13 13.26
CA LEU A 12 0.03 52.69 13.11
C LEU A 12 1.03 52.39 11.98
N LEU A 13 2.24 52.00 12.33
CA LEU A 13 3.20 51.40 11.39
C LEU A 13 2.78 49.94 11.22
N ALA A 14 2.06 49.65 10.13
CA ALA A 14 1.90 48.27 9.63
C ALA A 14 3.23 47.82 9.05
N VAL A 15 3.95 46.98 9.81
CA VAL A 15 5.12 46.27 9.32
C VAL A 15 4.63 45.13 8.44
N PHE A 16 4.69 45.31 7.13
CA PHE A 16 4.54 44.25 6.15
C PHE A 16 5.80 43.37 6.21
N SER A 17 5.74 42.29 6.99
CA SER A 17 6.72 41.22 6.90
C SER A 17 6.46 40.42 5.64
N LEU A 18 7.15 40.75 4.58
CA LEU A 18 7.33 39.87 3.41
C LEU A 18 8.12 38.65 3.88
N GLY A 19 7.41 37.60 4.24
CA GLY A 19 7.99 36.28 4.42
C GLY A 19 8.54 35.81 3.08
N LEU A 20 9.86 35.86 2.94
CA LEU A 20 10.54 35.13 1.88
C LEU A 20 10.31 33.65 2.14
N SER A 21 9.34 33.05 1.44
CA SER A 21 9.26 31.60 1.30
C SER A 21 10.51 31.14 0.60
N SER A 22 11.45 30.63 1.40
CA SER A 22 12.55 29.83 0.90
C SER A 22 11.95 28.64 0.19
N CYS A 23 12.10 28.56 -1.13
CA CYS A 23 11.86 27.34 -1.88
C CYS A 23 12.94 26.33 -1.48
N ASN A 24 12.68 25.56 -0.44
CA ASN A 24 13.30 24.26 -0.28
C ASN A 24 12.50 23.33 -1.17
N SER A 25 13.13 22.89 -2.25
CA SER A 25 12.70 21.78 -3.09
C SER A 25 12.93 20.46 -2.34
N ASP A 26 12.15 20.26 -1.29
CA ASP A 26 11.94 18.95 -0.71
C ASP A 26 10.60 18.44 -1.22
N ASP A 27 10.59 17.26 -1.83
CA ASP A 27 9.43 16.52 -2.35
C ASP A 27 8.41 16.12 -1.27
N ASN A 28 8.16 16.96 -0.29
CA ASN A 28 7.12 16.87 0.72
C ASN A 28 6.00 17.88 0.43
N LEU A 29 5.38 17.74 -0.72
CA LEU A 29 3.98 18.18 -0.83
C LEU A 29 3.19 17.27 0.11
N GLU A 30 2.92 17.73 1.34
CA GLU A 30 2.00 17.05 2.25
C GLU A 30 0.69 16.85 1.50
N GLN A 31 0.47 15.63 1.02
CA GLN A 31 -0.76 15.28 0.35
C GLN A 31 -1.89 15.48 1.35
N LYS A 32 -2.86 16.30 0.97
CA LYS A 32 -4.00 16.65 1.80
C LYS A 32 -4.78 15.40 2.21
N ALA A 33 -5.24 15.35 3.47
CA ALA A 33 -6.10 14.28 3.94
C ALA A 33 -7.37 14.14 3.07
N PRO A 34 -7.92 12.94 2.87
CA PRO A 34 -9.16 12.76 2.14
C PRO A 34 -10.34 13.33 2.92
N ALA A 35 -11.49 13.49 2.27
CA ALA A 35 -12.72 13.83 2.95
C ALA A 35 -13.07 12.80 4.03
N GLN A 36 -13.62 13.24 5.16
CA GLN A 36 -13.97 12.36 6.29
C GLN A 36 -14.97 11.27 5.90
N GLU A 37 -15.88 11.58 4.97
CA GLU A 37 -16.80 10.60 4.40
C GLU A 37 -16.05 9.46 3.71
N TYR A 38 -15.03 9.75 2.89
CA TYR A 38 -14.23 8.73 2.21
C TYR A 38 -13.42 7.90 3.19
N LEU A 39 -12.91 8.51 4.24
CA LEU A 39 -12.18 7.79 5.28
C LEU A 39 -13.11 6.83 6.05
N LYS A 40 -14.35 7.25 6.32
CA LYS A 40 -15.37 6.39 6.94
C LYS A 40 -15.71 5.20 6.06
N GLU A 41 -15.92 5.41 4.76
CA GLU A 41 -16.19 4.33 3.82
C GLU A 41 -14.97 3.39 3.68
N ALA A 42 -13.75 3.93 3.63
CA ALA A 42 -12.54 3.12 3.62
C ALA A 42 -12.46 2.19 4.84
N LYS A 43 -12.85 2.67 6.03
CA LYS A 43 -12.92 1.85 7.25
C LYS A 43 -13.92 0.70 7.13
N ASN A 44 -15.07 0.96 6.50
CA ASN A 44 -16.08 -0.07 6.27
C ASN A 44 -15.58 -1.13 5.26
N ILE A 45 -14.88 -0.70 4.20
CA ILE A 45 -14.40 -1.56 3.13
C ILE A 45 -13.20 -2.39 3.60
N LEU A 46 -12.16 -1.72 4.14
CA LEU A 46 -10.90 -2.33 4.55
C LEU A 46 -10.93 -2.68 6.04
N SER A 47 -11.60 -3.77 6.41
CA SER A 47 -11.69 -4.25 7.78
C SER A 47 -11.72 -5.76 7.83
N GLY A 48 -10.87 -6.35 8.65
CA GLY A 48 -10.74 -7.80 8.83
C GLY A 48 -9.91 -8.46 7.72
N ASP A 49 -10.12 -9.75 7.54
CA ASP A 49 -9.43 -10.53 6.52
C ASP A 49 -10.09 -10.37 5.16
N ILE A 50 -9.30 -10.05 4.16
CA ILE A 50 -9.73 -9.86 2.76
C ILE A 50 -8.80 -10.64 1.85
N VAL A 51 -9.37 -11.43 0.95
CA VAL A 51 -8.61 -12.18 -0.06
C VAL A 51 -8.54 -11.38 -1.34
N LEU A 52 -7.31 -11.14 -1.80
CA LEU A 52 -7.02 -10.40 -3.02
C LEU A 52 -6.07 -11.21 -3.91
N SER A 53 -6.18 -11.03 -5.20
CA SER A 53 -5.24 -11.64 -6.16
C SER A 53 -3.98 -10.81 -6.24
N THR A 54 -2.83 -11.44 -6.04
CA THR A 54 -1.52 -10.79 -6.04
C THR A 54 -0.51 -11.49 -6.91
N LYS A 55 0.46 -10.71 -7.36
CA LYS A 55 1.68 -11.19 -8.01
C LYS A 55 2.86 -10.87 -7.11
N ALA A 56 3.71 -11.85 -6.84
CA ALA A 56 4.95 -11.65 -6.12
C ALA A 56 6.14 -11.71 -7.07
N THR A 57 7.06 -10.77 -6.88
CA THR A 57 8.35 -10.75 -7.59
C THR A 57 9.51 -10.75 -6.61
N MET A 58 10.62 -11.33 -7.02
CA MET A 58 11.89 -11.28 -6.29
C MET A 58 13.00 -11.00 -7.30
N ASN A 59 13.78 -9.93 -7.09
CA ASN A 59 14.76 -9.45 -8.07
C ASN A 59 14.15 -9.30 -9.48
N THR A 60 12.93 -8.73 -9.56
CA THR A 60 12.13 -8.57 -10.80
C THR A 60 11.60 -9.87 -11.43
N VAL A 61 12.00 -11.04 -10.93
CA VAL A 61 11.52 -12.33 -11.42
C VAL A 61 10.18 -12.66 -10.79
N ASP A 62 9.20 -13.00 -11.63
CA ASP A 62 7.88 -13.45 -11.18
C ASP A 62 8.00 -14.79 -10.43
N LYS A 63 7.50 -14.83 -9.20
CA LYS A 63 7.44 -16.04 -8.38
C LYS A 63 6.05 -16.66 -8.36
N THR A 64 5.04 -15.92 -8.78
CA THR A 64 3.66 -16.38 -8.85
C THR A 64 3.44 -17.30 -10.05
N LEU A 65 4.06 -16.98 -11.19
CA LEU A 65 4.04 -17.72 -12.45
C LEU A 65 2.70 -17.77 -13.18
N LEU A 66 1.58 -17.64 -12.47
CA LEU A 66 0.23 -17.69 -13.07
C LEU A 66 -0.33 -16.29 -13.30
N PRO A 67 -0.89 -16.00 -14.47
CA PRO A 67 -1.36 -14.65 -14.83
C PRO A 67 -2.53 -14.16 -13.97
N GLN A 68 -3.35 -15.06 -13.42
CA GLN A 68 -4.44 -14.71 -12.51
C GLN A 68 -3.96 -14.30 -11.11
N GLY A 69 -2.67 -14.45 -10.83
CA GLY A 69 -2.10 -14.20 -9.52
C GLY A 69 -2.35 -15.31 -8.52
N CYS A 70 -1.88 -15.09 -7.30
CA CYS A 70 -2.10 -15.95 -6.15
C CYS A 70 -3.18 -15.34 -5.26
N PRO A 71 -4.20 -16.11 -4.82
CA PRO A 71 -5.12 -15.65 -3.77
C PRO A 71 -4.34 -15.44 -2.48
N THR A 72 -4.30 -14.19 -2.01
CA THR A 72 -3.53 -13.77 -0.84
C THR A 72 -4.46 -13.17 0.19
N LYS A 73 -4.38 -13.67 1.41
CA LYS A 73 -5.16 -13.18 2.54
C LYS A 73 -4.42 -12.08 3.25
N PHE A 74 -4.96 -10.86 3.18
CA PHE A 74 -4.49 -9.70 3.94
C PHE A 74 -5.38 -9.46 5.14
N ASN A 75 -4.80 -9.02 6.25
CA ASN A 75 -5.56 -8.50 7.38
C ASN A 75 -5.48 -6.98 7.40
N PHE A 76 -6.63 -6.33 7.50
CA PHE A 76 -6.77 -4.88 7.59
C PHE A 76 -7.36 -4.51 8.94
N SER A 77 -6.65 -3.70 9.70
CA SER A 77 -7.12 -3.16 10.97
C SER A 77 -6.87 -1.66 11.05
N TRP A 78 -7.54 -0.99 11.98
CA TRP A 78 -7.50 0.47 12.07
C TRP A 78 -7.04 0.95 13.44
N GLU A 79 -6.14 1.92 13.43
CA GLU A 79 -5.71 2.68 14.58
C GLU A 79 -6.07 4.15 14.35
N LYS A 80 -7.20 4.60 14.91
CA LYS A 80 -7.78 5.93 14.61
C LYS A 80 -8.04 6.06 13.09
N ASP A 81 -7.30 6.94 12.42
CA ASP A 81 -7.41 7.22 10.98
C ASP A 81 -6.27 6.61 10.15
N SER A 82 -5.53 5.70 10.75
CA SER A 82 -4.47 4.96 10.06
C SER A 82 -4.87 3.50 9.86
N LEU A 83 -4.63 3.00 8.67
CA LEU A 83 -4.80 1.60 8.30
C LEU A 83 -3.54 0.82 8.68
N ARG A 84 -3.69 -0.33 9.30
CA ARG A 84 -2.63 -1.33 9.43
C ARG A 84 -2.91 -2.45 8.45
N LEU A 85 -2.01 -2.62 7.50
CA LEU A 85 -2.01 -3.72 6.54
C LEU A 85 -1.03 -4.79 7.00
N MET A 86 -1.49 -6.04 7.06
CA MET A 86 -0.71 -7.17 7.54
C MET A 86 -0.81 -8.36 6.60
N LEU A 87 0.28 -9.13 6.53
CA LEU A 87 0.33 -10.48 5.99
C LEU A 87 0.85 -11.43 7.05
N ASP A 88 0.21 -12.58 7.17
CA ASP A 88 0.57 -13.61 8.14
C ASP A 88 0.91 -14.92 7.39
N GLY A 89 2.21 -15.14 7.20
CA GLY A 89 2.70 -16.36 6.58
C GLY A 89 2.55 -16.41 5.06
N PHE A 90 2.72 -15.31 4.34
CA PHE A 90 2.65 -15.30 2.87
C PHE A 90 3.84 -16.01 2.23
N THR A 91 3.55 -16.94 1.33
CA THR A 91 4.52 -17.55 0.42
C THR A 91 3.82 -17.93 -0.88
N VAL A 92 4.53 -17.89 -1.99
CA VAL A 92 3.96 -18.21 -3.31
C VAL A 92 5.01 -18.83 -4.24
N GLY A 93 4.60 -19.85 -4.96
CA GLY A 93 5.39 -20.44 -6.04
C GLY A 93 6.80 -20.87 -5.60
N LYS A 94 7.80 -20.27 -6.23
CA LYS A 94 9.23 -20.54 -6.00
C LYS A 94 9.85 -19.63 -4.91
N MET A 95 9.05 -18.92 -4.10
CA MET A 95 9.60 -18.09 -3.02
C MET A 95 10.30 -18.97 -1.97
N PRO A 96 11.56 -18.66 -1.61
CA PRO A 96 12.31 -19.40 -0.60
C PRO A 96 11.93 -19.05 0.83
N LEU A 97 11.06 -18.05 1.01
CA LEU A 97 10.69 -17.48 2.30
C LEU A 97 9.18 -17.58 2.54
N ILE A 98 8.82 -17.69 3.83
CA ILE A 98 7.48 -17.40 4.34
C ILE A 98 7.55 -16.01 4.95
N VAL A 99 6.75 -15.08 4.44
CA VAL A 99 6.83 -13.66 4.78
C VAL A 99 5.73 -13.26 5.75
N TYR A 100 6.11 -12.61 6.82
CA TYR A 100 5.22 -11.93 7.78
C TYR A 100 5.48 -10.44 7.65
N PHE A 101 4.43 -9.65 7.54
CA PHE A 101 4.55 -8.24 7.25
C PHE A 101 3.51 -7.42 7.99
N SER A 102 3.88 -6.22 8.42
CA SER A 102 2.96 -5.24 8.99
C SER A 102 3.41 -3.82 8.64
N CYS A 103 2.51 -3.01 8.10
CA CYS A 103 2.78 -1.61 7.82
C CYS A 103 1.59 -0.73 8.18
N LYS A 104 1.88 0.42 8.81
CA LYS A 104 0.88 1.45 9.11
C LYS A 104 0.82 2.45 7.96
N CYS A 105 -0.36 2.62 7.38
CA CYS A 105 -0.61 3.49 6.24
C CYS A 105 -1.48 4.68 6.64
N LYS A 106 -1.21 5.84 6.05
CA LYS A 106 -2.06 7.03 6.11
C LYS A 106 -2.80 7.20 4.80
N PHE A 107 -4.01 7.71 4.88
CA PHE A 107 -4.80 8.07 3.70
C PHE A 107 -4.58 9.52 3.31
N MET A 108 -4.61 9.75 2.00
CA MET A 108 -4.42 11.07 1.39
C MET A 108 -5.20 11.20 0.08
N GLN A 109 -5.39 12.43 -0.37
CA GLN A 109 -5.98 12.70 -1.68
C GLN A 109 -4.98 12.34 -2.78
N LEU A 110 -5.49 11.99 -3.96
CA LEU A 110 -4.68 11.82 -5.15
C LEU A 110 -4.07 13.16 -5.57
N ASN A 111 -2.83 13.12 -6.04
CA ASN A 111 -2.22 14.24 -6.75
C ASN A 111 -2.77 14.34 -8.20
N SER A 112 -2.32 15.34 -8.96
CA SER A 112 -2.81 15.56 -10.33
C SER A 112 -2.52 14.40 -11.27
N TRP A 113 -1.34 13.79 -11.19
CA TRP A 113 -0.94 12.66 -12.02
C TRP A 113 -1.76 11.41 -11.71
N GLU A 114 -1.96 11.14 -10.43
CA GLU A 114 -2.74 9.99 -9.96
C GLU A 114 -4.21 10.09 -10.39
N LYS A 115 -4.77 11.32 -10.47
CA LYS A 115 -6.14 11.55 -10.97
C LYS A 115 -6.28 11.28 -12.47
N ASP A 116 -5.21 11.40 -13.23
CA ASP A 116 -5.22 11.07 -14.65
C ASP A 116 -5.24 9.55 -14.87
N GLU A 117 -4.67 8.79 -13.95
CA GLU A 117 -4.67 7.33 -13.95
C GLU A 117 -5.94 6.76 -13.33
N TYR A 118 -6.28 7.20 -12.12
CA TYR A 118 -7.46 6.77 -11.35
C TYR A 118 -8.63 7.72 -11.55
N LYS A 119 -9.28 7.60 -12.72
CA LYS A 119 -10.37 8.50 -13.14
C LYS A 119 -11.67 8.23 -12.37
N GLY A 120 -12.44 9.30 -12.19
CA GLY A 120 -13.74 9.26 -11.52
C GLY A 120 -13.65 9.60 -10.04
N ASP A 121 -14.83 9.64 -9.42
CA ASP A 121 -14.97 9.98 -8.02
C ASP A 121 -14.77 8.77 -7.10
N GLY A 122 -14.40 9.03 -5.85
CA GLY A 122 -14.25 8.00 -4.82
C GLY A 122 -12.83 7.47 -4.63
N TRP A 123 -11.87 7.84 -5.46
CA TRP A 123 -10.49 7.41 -5.31
C TRP A 123 -9.75 8.16 -4.21
N ILE A 124 -9.10 7.42 -3.34
CA ILE A 124 -8.17 7.90 -2.32
C ILE A 124 -6.91 7.03 -2.35
N LYS A 125 -5.81 7.64 -1.96
CA LYS A 125 -4.51 6.95 -1.84
C LYS A 125 -4.25 6.56 -0.40
N PHE A 126 -3.59 5.43 -0.18
CA PHE A 126 -3.00 5.09 1.11
C PHE A 126 -1.52 4.76 0.95
N LYS A 127 -0.71 5.24 1.89
CA LYS A 127 0.74 5.06 1.87
C LYS A 127 1.27 4.82 3.26
N GLY A 128 2.18 3.84 3.36
CA GLY A 128 2.93 3.53 4.57
C GLY A 128 4.40 3.34 4.23
N LYS A 129 5.24 3.61 5.21
CA LYS A 129 6.68 3.36 5.21
C LYS A 129 7.09 2.90 6.59
N ASP A 130 8.30 2.40 6.73
CA ASP A 130 8.82 1.90 8.00
C ASP A 130 8.05 0.67 8.54
N GLY A 131 7.46 -0.11 7.64
CA GLY A 131 6.86 -1.39 7.97
C GLY A 131 7.88 -2.40 8.46
N SER A 132 7.43 -3.35 9.28
CA SER A 132 8.22 -4.50 9.71
C SER A 132 7.98 -5.70 8.80
N VAL A 133 9.04 -6.47 8.57
CA VAL A 133 8.97 -7.71 7.80
C VAL A 133 9.83 -8.77 8.46
N THR A 134 9.33 -10.01 8.46
CA THR A 134 10.08 -11.18 8.90
C THR A 134 9.98 -12.23 7.79
N GLY A 135 11.10 -12.76 7.36
CA GLY A 135 11.18 -13.85 6.39
C GLY A 135 11.68 -15.11 7.09
N ASN A 136 10.84 -16.15 7.15
CA ASN A 136 11.23 -17.46 7.61
C ASN A 136 11.67 -18.27 6.38
N PRO A 137 12.97 -18.65 6.26
CA PRO A 137 13.41 -19.50 5.19
C PRO A 137 12.69 -20.86 5.23
N LYS A 138 12.49 -21.44 4.05
CA LYS A 138 11.97 -22.81 3.91
C LYS A 138 13.08 -23.85 4.15
N ASP A 139 14.31 -23.39 4.32
CA ASP A 139 15.48 -24.17 4.72
C ASP A 139 16.00 -23.70 6.10
N ASP A 140 17.10 -24.25 6.57
CA ASP A 140 17.67 -23.95 7.89
C ASP A 140 18.57 -22.70 7.91
N SER A 141 18.46 -21.79 6.95
CA SER A 141 19.34 -20.62 6.82
C SER A 141 19.10 -19.50 7.85
N GLY A 142 18.11 -19.67 8.74
CA GLY A 142 17.80 -18.73 9.82
C GLY A 142 16.83 -17.64 9.43
N VAL A 143 16.08 -17.15 10.42
CA VAL A 143 15.05 -16.11 10.25
C VAL A 143 15.69 -14.79 9.84
N GLN A 144 15.14 -14.15 8.81
CA GLN A 144 15.53 -12.84 8.36
C GLN A 144 14.56 -11.79 8.89
N GLN A 145 15.06 -10.68 9.38
CA GLN A 145 14.27 -9.54 9.84
C GLN A 145 14.64 -8.30 9.04
N GLY A 146 13.64 -7.55 8.63
CA GLY A 146 13.80 -6.29 7.91
C GLY A 146 12.91 -5.19 8.47
N SER A 147 13.29 -3.97 8.15
CA SER A 147 12.51 -2.76 8.45
C SER A 147 12.50 -1.86 7.22
N GLY A 148 11.65 -0.82 7.25
CA GLY A 148 11.54 0.11 6.15
C GLY A 148 10.73 -0.43 4.97
N ALA A 149 9.94 -1.49 5.20
CA ALA A 149 8.97 -1.96 4.21
C ALA A 149 7.92 -0.88 3.94
N GLY A 150 7.48 -0.77 2.69
CA GLY A 150 6.56 0.25 2.23
C GLY A 150 5.30 -0.33 1.59
N VAL A 151 4.23 0.44 1.68
CA VAL A 151 2.97 0.19 0.97
C VAL A 151 2.59 1.47 0.25
N GLU A 152 2.16 1.35 -0.99
CA GLU A 152 1.48 2.41 -1.71
C GLU A 152 0.32 1.82 -2.49
N GLY A 153 -0.87 2.41 -2.33
CA GLY A 153 -2.06 1.88 -2.97
C GLY A 153 -3.19 2.87 -3.09
N TYR A 154 -4.21 2.45 -3.81
CA TYR A 154 -5.37 3.23 -4.20
C TYR A 154 -6.64 2.44 -3.93
N LEU A 155 -7.61 3.11 -3.35
CA LEU A 155 -8.93 2.58 -3.05
C LEU A 155 -9.99 3.49 -3.63
N ASN A 156 -10.93 2.93 -4.37
CA ASN A 156 -12.16 3.62 -4.73
C ASN A 156 -13.26 3.23 -3.75
N VAL A 157 -13.66 4.17 -2.90
CA VAL A 157 -14.66 3.92 -1.86
C VAL A 157 -16.09 3.81 -2.39
N LYS A 158 -16.33 4.17 -3.66
CA LYS A 158 -17.64 4.06 -4.31
C LYS A 158 -17.84 2.77 -5.07
N THR A 159 -16.76 2.22 -5.63
CA THR A 159 -16.78 0.99 -6.43
C THR A 159 -16.13 -0.20 -5.74
N ASN A 160 -15.56 -0.02 -4.55
CA ASN A 160 -14.80 -1.02 -3.80
C ASN A 160 -13.58 -1.56 -4.58
N GLN A 161 -13.06 -0.80 -5.55
CA GLN A 161 -11.87 -1.19 -6.29
C GLN A 161 -10.62 -0.87 -5.49
N ILE A 162 -9.66 -1.77 -5.51
CA ILE A 162 -8.38 -1.61 -4.82
C ILE A 162 -7.22 -2.08 -5.70
N THR A 163 -6.10 -1.41 -5.55
CA THR A 163 -4.79 -1.85 -6.04
C THR A 163 -3.70 -1.32 -5.11
N PHE A 164 -2.62 -2.06 -4.92
CA PHE A 164 -1.48 -1.59 -4.14
C PHE A 164 -0.23 -2.43 -4.40
N ILE A 165 0.90 -1.85 -4.04
CA ILE A 165 2.20 -2.52 -4.04
C ILE A 165 2.71 -2.55 -2.60
N VAL A 166 3.24 -3.71 -2.18
CA VAL A 166 4.04 -3.88 -0.98
C VAL A 166 5.48 -4.08 -1.41
N ASP A 167 6.36 -3.18 -0.97
CA ASP A 167 7.81 -3.36 -1.07
C ASP A 167 8.31 -3.82 0.30
N TYR A 168 8.79 -5.05 0.38
CA TYR A 168 9.20 -5.63 1.66
C TYR A 168 10.57 -5.13 2.13
N ASN A 169 11.27 -4.36 1.28
CA ASN A 169 12.64 -3.90 1.55
C ASN A 169 13.57 -5.04 2.04
N MET A 170 13.32 -6.24 1.54
CA MET A 170 14.05 -7.44 1.87
C MET A 170 14.21 -8.30 0.61
N MET A 171 15.46 -8.59 0.21
CA MET A 171 15.80 -9.40 -0.96
C MET A 171 15.12 -8.96 -2.26
N ASN A 172 14.81 -7.65 -2.43
CA ASN A 172 14.04 -7.09 -3.54
C ASN A 172 12.70 -7.82 -3.79
N VAL A 173 12.05 -8.25 -2.70
CA VAL A 173 10.73 -8.89 -2.77
C VAL A 173 9.64 -7.82 -2.79
N ARG A 174 8.71 -7.97 -3.72
CA ARG A 174 7.51 -7.13 -3.86
C ARG A 174 6.27 -7.99 -4.07
N SER A 175 5.15 -7.49 -3.58
CA SER A 175 3.83 -8.00 -3.95
C SER A 175 3.02 -6.88 -4.60
N GLU A 176 2.40 -7.19 -5.71
CA GLU A 176 1.46 -6.33 -6.41
C GLU A 176 0.06 -6.91 -6.27
N CYS A 177 -0.83 -6.17 -5.64
CA CYS A 177 -2.25 -6.44 -5.64
C CYS A 177 -2.84 -5.87 -6.92
N PHE A 178 -3.36 -6.72 -7.80
CA PHE A 178 -3.97 -6.27 -9.05
C PHE A 178 -5.17 -5.36 -8.79
N LEU A 179 -5.43 -4.46 -9.74
CA LEU A 179 -6.66 -3.67 -9.70
C LEU A 179 -7.86 -4.62 -9.79
N GLN A 180 -8.63 -4.67 -8.70
CA GLN A 180 -9.76 -5.58 -8.56
C GLN A 180 -10.83 -5.00 -7.64
N THR A 181 -12.05 -5.50 -7.75
CA THR A 181 -13.12 -5.20 -6.80
C THR A 181 -13.00 -6.11 -5.59
N ILE A 182 -13.10 -5.53 -4.40
CA ILE A 182 -13.10 -6.29 -3.14
C ILE A 182 -14.43 -7.06 -3.02
N ASP A 183 -14.32 -8.37 -2.89
CA ASP A 183 -15.41 -9.25 -2.48
C ASP A 183 -15.09 -9.81 -1.10
N LYS A 184 -15.80 -9.33 -0.08
CA LYS A 184 -15.61 -9.80 1.30
C LYS A 184 -16.00 -11.25 1.51
N ASN A 185 -16.85 -11.81 0.66
CA ASN A 185 -17.27 -13.22 0.77
C ASN A 185 -16.18 -14.18 0.27
N ARG A 186 -15.22 -13.68 -0.49
CA ARG A 186 -14.11 -14.48 -1.02
C ARG A 186 -13.31 -15.18 0.07
N ILE A 187 -13.27 -14.62 1.29
CA ILE A 187 -12.60 -15.25 2.44
C ILE A 187 -13.19 -16.65 2.76
N ASN A 188 -14.48 -16.87 2.54
CA ASN A 188 -15.13 -18.15 2.80
C ASN A 188 -14.65 -19.28 1.87
N ASN A 189 -14.05 -18.92 0.73
CA ASN A 189 -13.55 -19.84 -0.27
C ASN A 189 -12.00 -19.84 -0.35
N TYR A 190 -11.33 -19.14 0.53
CA TYR A 190 -9.88 -18.92 0.46
C TYR A 190 -9.09 -20.22 0.35
N GLU A 191 -9.35 -21.19 1.21
CA GLU A 191 -8.64 -22.48 1.22
C GLU A 191 -8.83 -23.24 -0.10
N ALA A 192 -10.06 -23.23 -0.64
CA ALA A 192 -10.35 -23.88 -1.92
C ALA A 192 -9.68 -23.16 -3.10
N GLU A 193 -9.70 -21.82 -3.11
CA GLU A 193 -9.03 -21.02 -4.14
C GLU A 193 -7.51 -21.22 -4.08
N PHE A 194 -6.93 -21.23 -2.89
CA PHE A 194 -5.50 -21.44 -2.72
C PHE A 194 -5.08 -22.86 -3.13
N ALA A 195 -5.84 -23.88 -2.75
CA ALA A 195 -5.60 -25.25 -3.19
C ALA A 195 -5.73 -25.41 -4.71
N GLN A 196 -6.66 -24.68 -5.35
CA GLN A 196 -6.76 -24.67 -6.81
C GLN A 196 -5.55 -23.98 -7.46
N TYR A 197 -5.13 -22.83 -6.90
CA TYR A 197 -3.91 -22.14 -7.34
C TYR A 197 -2.68 -23.07 -7.29
N GLU A 198 -2.50 -23.85 -6.21
CA GLU A 198 -1.38 -24.79 -6.08
C GLU A 198 -1.42 -25.91 -7.14
N LYS A 199 -2.60 -26.42 -7.47
CA LYS A 199 -2.80 -27.42 -8.54
C LYS A 199 -2.44 -26.82 -9.91
N ASP A 200 -2.94 -25.62 -10.20
CA ASP A 200 -2.68 -24.93 -11.47
C ASP A 200 -1.19 -24.61 -11.62
N LEU A 201 -0.56 -24.17 -10.51
CA LEU A 201 0.88 -23.93 -10.47
C LEU A 201 1.71 -25.21 -10.71
N ALA A 202 1.29 -26.34 -10.14
CA ALA A 202 1.95 -27.62 -10.37
C ALA A 202 1.81 -28.06 -11.83
N ALA A 203 0.63 -27.89 -12.44
CA ALA A 203 0.39 -28.15 -13.85
C ALA A 203 1.25 -27.25 -14.74
N TYR A 204 1.28 -25.96 -14.47
CA TYR A 204 2.12 -24.99 -15.19
C TYR A 204 3.61 -25.38 -15.16
N LYS A 205 4.13 -25.71 -13.98
CA LYS A 205 5.54 -26.15 -13.81
C LYS A 205 5.84 -27.42 -14.59
N LYS A 206 4.90 -28.37 -14.63
CA LYS A 206 5.06 -29.62 -15.38
C LYS A 206 5.12 -29.37 -16.90
N GLU A 207 4.33 -28.43 -17.37
CA GLU A 207 4.27 -28.06 -18.79
C GLU A 207 5.51 -27.28 -19.24
N HIS A 208 5.92 -26.27 -18.44
CA HIS A 208 6.98 -25.33 -18.81
C HIS A 208 8.37 -25.66 -18.23
N GLY A 209 8.44 -26.51 -17.21
CA GLY A 209 9.72 -26.92 -16.58
C GLY A 209 10.56 -27.87 -17.45
N ARG A 210 9.96 -28.51 -18.45
CA ARG A 210 10.70 -29.41 -19.37
C ARG A 210 11.59 -28.66 -20.38
N SER A 211 11.36 -27.36 -20.57
CA SER A 211 12.14 -26.55 -21.51
C SER A 211 13.48 -26.06 -20.93
N GLU A 212 13.66 -26.09 -19.63
CA GLU A 212 14.91 -25.65 -18.97
C GLU A 212 15.96 -26.76 -18.85
N GLU A 213 15.57 -28.04 -18.92
CA GLU A 213 16.50 -29.18 -18.84
C GLU A 213 17.21 -29.51 -20.18
N HIS A 214 16.78 -28.91 -21.31
CA HIS A 214 17.35 -29.20 -22.63
C HIS A 214 18.33 -28.13 -23.14
N THR A 215 18.70 -27.15 -22.33
CA THR A 215 19.64 -26.06 -22.71
C THR A 215 20.89 -26.00 -21.82
N SER A 216 21.33 -27.15 -21.29
CA SER A 216 22.63 -27.28 -20.58
C SER A 216 23.60 -28.17 -21.35
#